data_2e6d2c8b46d8ae4cc661c441b8414fd9
#
_entry.id   2e6d2c8b46d8ae4cc661c441b8414fd9
#
_cell.length_a   1.000
_cell.length_b   1.000
_cell.length_c   1.000
_cell.angle_alpha   90.00
_cell.angle_beta   90.00
_cell.angle_gamma   90.00
#
_symmetry.space_group_name_H-M   'P 1'
#
loop_
_entity.id
_entity.type
_entity.pdbx_description
1 polymer ?
#
loop_
_entity_poly.entity_id
_entity_poly.type
_entity_poly.pdbx_seq_one_letter_code
_entity_poly.pdbx_strand_id
1 'polypeptide(L)'
;MPKIEKIIDREEIKKTLKTFNSCVPFFIAMSDEYRQKLIMDIAEAGKDGINVSNLSAKSNLSRPAISHHLKVLKDANLIKPLKIGTQIFYQLNLKDNFRTINELIKSMEAILEKIDEQKTDAK
;
A
#
# COMPACT_ATOMS: atom_id res chain seq x y z
N MET A 1 2.03 35.90 -29.68
CA MET A 1 2.87 35.43 -28.59
C MET A 1 2.57 33.99 -28.28
N PRO A 2 3.58 33.16 -28.26
CA PRO A 2 3.32 31.77 -27.93
C PRO A 2 2.80 31.63 -26.51
N LYS A 3 1.86 30.78 -26.33
CA LYS A 3 1.36 30.45 -25.00
C LYS A 3 2.47 29.79 -24.19
N ILE A 4 2.55 30.12 -22.92
CA ILE A 4 3.39 29.38 -22.00
C ILE A 4 2.58 28.14 -21.63
N GLU A 5 2.85 27.05 -22.33
CA GLU A 5 2.22 25.81 -22.01
C GLU A 5 2.94 25.15 -20.83
N LYS A 6 2.18 24.52 -19.95
CA LYS A 6 2.78 23.69 -18.92
C LYS A 6 3.26 22.42 -19.59
N ILE A 7 4.56 22.27 -19.68
CA ILE A 7 5.20 21.12 -20.27
C ILE A 7 5.28 20.01 -19.23
N ILE A 8 4.99 18.79 -19.66
CA ILE A 8 5.18 17.63 -18.81
C ILE A 8 6.68 17.38 -18.71
N ASP A 9 7.22 17.57 -17.53
CA ASP A 9 8.64 17.45 -17.27
C ASP A 9 9.04 15.99 -17.14
N ARG A 10 10.08 15.59 -17.87
CA ARG A 10 10.63 14.24 -17.81
C ARG A 10 11.12 13.88 -16.40
N GLU A 11 11.69 14.84 -15.69
CA GLU A 11 12.14 14.60 -14.32
C GLU A 11 10.96 14.34 -13.38
N GLU A 12 9.86 15.02 -13.61
CA GLU A 12 8.62 14.78 -12.87
C GLU A 12 8.08 13.35 -13.13
N ILE A 13 8.10 12.92 -14.38
CA ILE A 13 7.71 11.54 -14.74
C ILE A 13 8.62 10.52 -14.08
N LYS A 14 9.93 10.72 -14.12
CA LYS A 14 10.90 9.83 -13.50
C LYS A 14 10.70 9.72 -12.00
N LYS A 15 10.48 10.87 -11.35
CA LYS A 15 10.24 10.93 -9.91
C LYS A 15 8.95 10.18 -9.54
N THR A 16 7.91 10.37 -10.33
CA THR A 16 6.62 9.68 -10.13
C THR A 16 6.79 8.18 -10.31
N LEU A 17 7.54 7.75 -11.33
CA LEU A 17 7.81 6.33 -11.54
C LEU A 17 8.57 5.73 -10.35
N LYS A 18 9.54 6.46 -9.80
CA LYS A 18 10.29 6.01 -8.63
C LYS A 18 9.36 5.83 -7.42
N THR A 19 8.48 6.79 -7.20
CA THR A 19 7.47 6.71 -6.14
C THR A 19 6.53 5.52 -6.36
N PHE A 20 6.10 5.32 -7.61
CA PHE A 20 5.26 4.19 -7.99
C PHE A 20 5.93 2.87 -7.62
N ASN A 21 7.22 2.72 -7.98
CA ASN A 21 7.97 1.50 -7.67
C ASN A 21 8.07 1.25 -6.16
N SER A 22 8.13 2.31 -5.36
CA SER A 22 8.13 2.20 -3.90
C SER A 22 6.80 1.67 -3.36
N CYS A 23 5.71 1.84 -4.09
CA CYS A 23 4.39 1.34 -3.71
C CYS A 23 4.11 -0.09 -4.17
N VAL A 24 4.94 -0.64 -5.08
CA VAL A 24 4.68 -1.95 -5.68
C VAL A 24 4.55 -3.07 -4.65
N PRO A 25 5.40 -3.18 -3.63
CA PRO A 25 5.22 -4.24 -2.62
C PRO A 25 3.84 -4.20 -1.95
N PHE A 26 3.33 -3.00 -1.66
CA PHE A 26 1.99 -2.83 -1.11
C PHE A 26 0.93 -3.35 -2.10
N PHE A 27 1.02 -2.95 -3.36
CA PHE A 27 0.04 -3.36 -4.37
C PHE A 27 0.04 -4.87 -4.58
N ILE A 28 1.22 -5.48 -4.64
CA ILE A 28 1.34 -6.94 -4.78
C ILE A 28 0.72 -7.64 -3.56
N ALA A 29 1.08 -7.19 -2.36
CA ALA A 29 0.57 -7.80 -1.14
C ALA A 29 -0.95 -7.71 -1.05
N MET A 30 -1.53 -6.58 -1.48
CA MET A 30 -2.96 -6.33 -1.38
C MET A 30 -3.75 -6.81 -2.59
N SER A 31 -3.12 -7.43 -3.57
CA SER A 31 -3.81 -7.98 -4.74
C SER A 31 -4.49 -9.33 -4.47
N ASP A 32 -4.21 -9.96 -3.35
CA ASP A 32 -4.75 -11.27 -2.97
C ASP A 32 -5.91 -11.10 -2.00
N GLU A 33 -7.04 -11.77 -2.29
CA GLU A 33 -8.26 -11.67 -1.47
C GLU A 33 -8.05 -12.13 -0.02
N TYR A 34 -7.29 -13.20 0.17
CA TYR A 34 -7.03 -13.70 1.52
C TYR A 34 -6.21 -12.71 2.34
N ARG A 35 -5.24 -12.06 1.70
CA ARG A 35 -4.45 -11.04 2.39
C ARG A 35 -5.27 -9.80 2.69
N GLN A 36 -6.17 -9.39 1.79
CA GLN A 36 -7.11 -8.30 2.06
C GLN A 36 -7.94 -8.59 3.31
N LYS A 37 -8.48 -9.80 3.38
CA LYS A 37 -9.27 -10.22 4.55
C LYS A 37 -8.44 -10.24 5.82
N LEU A 38 -7.21 -10.77 5.75
CA LEU A 38 -6.32 -10.80 6.92
C LEU A 38 -6.01 -9.38 7.42
N ILE A 39 -5.77 -8.44 6.52
CA ILE A 39 -5.57 -7.03 6.90
C ILE A 39 -6.79 -6.49 7.64
N MET A 40 -8.00 -6.80 7.17
CA MET A 40 -9.22 -6.37 7.84
C MET A 40 -9.38 -7.02 9.22
N ASP A 41 -9.06 -8.30 9.35
CA ASP A 41 -9.10 -9.01 10.63
C ASP A 41 -8.07 -8.43 11.62
N ILE A 42 -6.89 -8.08 11.13
CA ILE A 42 -5.86 -7.44 11.96
C ILE A 42 -6.29 -6.03 12.36
N ALA A 43 -6.90 -5.29 11.44
CA ALA A 43 -7.45 -3.96 11.73
C ALA A 43 -8.49 -4.00 12.84
N GLU A 44 -9.38 -4.99 12.78
CA GLU A 44 -10.42 -5.18 13.79
C GLU A 44 -9.85 -5.45 15.18
N ALA A 45 -8.70 -6.13 15.25
CA ALA A 45 -8.02 -6.41 16.52
C ALA A 45 -7.40 -5.16 17.16
N GLY A 46 -7.24 -4.08 16.40
CA GLY A 46 -6.72 -2.81 16.92
C GLY A 46 -5.25 -2.88 17.32
N LYS A 47 -4.91 -2.04 18.28
CA LYS A 47 -3.51 -1.89 18.71
C LYS A 47 -2.97 -3.09 19.50
N ASP A 48 -3.84 -3.93 20.04
CA ASP A 48 -3.41 -5.13 20.76
C ASP A 48 -2.96 -6.23 19.82
N GLY A 49 -3.40 -6.17 18.56
CA GLY A 49 -3.02 -7.16 17.56
C GLY A 49 -3.75 -8.48 17.72
N ILE A 50 -3.38 -9.43 16.88
CA ILE A 50 -4.00 -10.75 16.84
C ILE A 50 -2.94 -11.79 16.51
N ASN A 51 -3.01 -12.95 17.16
CA ASN A 51 -2.08 -14.04 16.91
C ASN A 51 -2.58 -14.98 15.79
N VAL A 52 -1.69 -15.89 15.34
CA VAL A 52 -1.99 -16.82 14.25
C VAL A 52 -3.18 -17.73 14.58
N SER A 53 -3.27 -18.19 15.81
CA SER A 53 -4.37 -19.07 16.22
C SER A 53 -5.74 -18.41 16.04
N ASN A 54 -5.85 -17.16 16.45
CA ASN A 54 -7.11 -16.42 16.33
C ASN A 54 -7.39 -16.02 14.88
N LEU A 55 -6.36 -15.68 14.12
CA LEU A 55 -6.52 -15.42 12.68
C LEU A 55 -7.00 -16.67 11.96
N SER A 56 -6.45 -17.85 12.30
CA SER A 56 -6.85 -19.12 11.71
C SER A 56 -8.32 -19.42 12.01
N ALA A 57 -8.75 -19.17 13.22
CA ALA A 57 -10.15 -19.39 13.62
C ALA A 57 -11.12 -18.50 12.81
N LYS A 58 -10.71 -17.27 12.47
CA LYS A 58 -11.55 -16.33 11.71
C LYS A 58 -11.57 -16.58 10.21
N SER A 59 -10.49 -17.12 9.65
CA SER A 59 -10.26 -17.11 8.21
C SER A 59 -10.54 -18.41 7.48
N ASN A 60 -10.75 -19.50 8.19
CA ASN A 60 -10.86 -20.86 7.65
C ASN A 60 -9.62 -21.32 6.87
N LEU A 61 -8.51 -20.64 7.04
CA LEU A 61 -7.24 -21.01 6.42
C LEU A 61 -6.42 -21.85 7.39
N SER A 62 -5.63 -22.76 6.84
CA SER A 62 -4.66 -23.53 7.63
C SER A 62 -3.58 -22.58 8.19
N ARG A 63 -2.95 -22.96 9.30
CA ARG A 63 -1.86 -22.18 9.87
C ARG A 63 -0.69 -21.98 8.90
N PRO A 64 -0.25 -22.99 8.12
CA PRO A 64 0.79 -22.76 7.12
C PRO A 64 0.40 -21.71 6.06
N ALA A 65 -0.84 -21.74 5.60
CA ALA A 65 -1.33 -20.75 4.63
C ALA A 65 -1.32 -19.33 5.22
N ILE A 66 -1.80 -19.19 6.45
CA ILE A 66 -1.78 -17.91 7.16
C ILE A 66 -0.36 -17.42 7.36
N SER A 67 0.54 -18.29 7.80
CA SER A 67 1.95 -17.93 8.01
C SER A 67 2.59 -17.42 6.73
N HIS A 68 2.27 -18.04 5.59
CA HIS A 68 2.76 -17.58 4.29
C HIS A 68 2.24 -16.18 3.96
N HIS A 69 0.93 -15.96 4.11
CA HIS A 69 0.34 -14.64 3.85
C HIS A 69 0.87 -13.57 4.79
N LEU A 70 1.04 -13.90 6.07
CA LEU A 70 1.61 -12.97 7.05
C LEU A 70 3.05 -12.60 6.70
N LYS A 71 3.84 -13.54 6.19
CA LYS A 71 5.20 -13.26 5.74
C LYS A 71 5.19 -12.25 4.59
N VAL A 72 4.33 -12.44 3.60
CA VAL A 72 4.19 -11.50 2.47
C VAL A 72 3.81 -10.11 2.98
N LEU A 73 2.83 -10.02 3.87
CA LEU A 73 2.38 -8.75 4.44
C LEU A 73 3.47 -8.07 5.27
N LYS A 74 4.19 -8.84 6.06
CA LYS A 74 5.29 -8.32 6.88
C LYS A 74 6.44 -7.82 6.02
N ASP A 75 6.83 -8.58 4.99
CA ASP A 75 7.92 -8.19 4.10
C ASP A 75 7.58 -6.93 3.31
N ALA A 76 6.31 -6.66 3.09
CA ALA A 76 5.85 -5.42 2.46
C ALA A 76 5.60 -4.28 3.48
N ASN A 77 5.92 -4.50 4.74
CA ASN A 77 5.76 -3.54 5.85
C ASN A 77 4.30 -3.11 6.10
N LEU A 78 3.33 -3.98 5.80
CA LEU A 78 1.92 -3.68 6.06
C LEU A 78 1.51 -4.04 7.47
N ILE A 79 2.20 -4.98 8.07
CA ILE A 79 1.98 -5.43 9.44
C ILE A 79 3.32 -5.52 10.17
N LYS A 80 3.26 -5.46 11.48
CA LYS A 80 4.44 -5.68 12.32
C LYS A 80 4.13 -6.69 13.41
N PRO A 81 5.11 -7.57 13.72
CA PRO A 81 4.95 -8.51 14.82
C PRO A 81 5.24 -7.83 16.15
N LEU A 82 4.48 -8.25 17.17
CA LEU A 82 4.72 -7.86 18.55
C LEU A 82 4.81 -9.15 19.36
N LYS A 83 5.97 -9.43 19.93
CA LYS A 83 6.15 -10.62 20.74
C LYS A 83 5.73 -10.33 22.16
N ILE A 84 4.78 -11.12 22.68
CA ILE A 84 4.32 -11.04 24.07
C ILE A 84 4.45 -12.45 24.65
N GLY A 85 5.41 -12.63 25.56
CA GLY A 85 5.71 -13.97 26.07
C GLY A 85 6.22 -14.87 24.95
N THR A 86 5.57 -16.00 24.74
CA THR A 86 5.91 -16.96 23.68
C THR A 86 5.08 -16.77 22.42
N GLN A 87 4.14 -15.81 22.41
CA GLN A 87 3.24 -15.58 21.30
C GLN A 87 3.62 -14.35 20.51
N ILE A 88 3.30 -14.38 19.21
CA ILE A 88 3.48 -13.25 18.31
C ILE A 88 2.09 -12.73 17.94
N PHE A 89 1.87 -11.44 18.18
CA PHE A 89 0.67 -10.71 17.79
C PHE A 89 1.00 -9.81 16.62
N TYR A 90 0.11 -9.72 15.65
CA TYR A 90 0.31 -8.89 14.48
C TYR A 90 -0.56 -7.65 14.55
N GLN A 91 0.04 -6.51 14.24
CA GLN A 91 -0.62 -5.19 14.22
C GLN A 91 -0.49 -4.59 12.84
N LEU A 92 -1.42 -3.72 12.47
CA LEU A 92 -1.27 -2.94 11.24
C LEU A 92 -0.08 -1.98 11.34
N ASN A 93 0.57 -1.77 10.22
CA ASN A 93 1.71 -0.85 10.09
C ASN A 93 1.62 -0.12 8.75
N LEU A 94 0.49 0.57 8.51
CA LEU A 94 0.16 1.12 7.19
C LEU A 94 0.55 2.58 7.01
N LYS A 95 1.00 3.26 8.06
CA LYS A 95 1.24 4.70 8.04
C LYS A 95 2.21 5.13 6.95
N ASP A 96 3.36 4.46 6.87
CA ASP A 96 4.39 4.79 5.87
C ASP A 96 3.94 4.43 4.46
N ASN A 97 3.25 3.29 4.31
CA ASN A 97 2.69 2.88 3.02
C ASN A 97 1.71 3.92 2.50
N PHE A 98 0.81 4.38 3.35
CA PHE A 98 -0.20 5.37 2.96
C PHE A 98 0.43 6.73 2.64
N ARG A 99 1.48 7.12 3.36
CA ARG A 99 2.21 8.34 3.04
C ARG A 99 2.79 8.28 1.64
N THR A 100 3.45 7.17 1.30
CA THR A 100 4.05 6.99 -0.02
C THR A 100 2.99 6.92 -1.11
N ILE A 101 1.87 6.23 -0.85
CA ILE A 101 0.75 6.16 -1.80
C ILE A 101 0.15 7.54 -2.05
N ASN A 102 0.00 8.35 -1.00
CA ASN A 102 -0.49 9.73 -1.14
C ASN A 102 0.46 10.58 -1.98
N GLU A 103 1.76 10.41 -1.81
CA GLU A 103 2.76 11.08 -2.66
C GLU A 103 2.59 10.68 -4.13
N LEU A 104 2.38 9.39 -4.38
CA LEU A 104 2.14 8.89 -5.73
C LEU A 104 0.89 9.53 -6.34
N ILE A 105 -0.21 9.54 -5.60
CA ILE A 105 -1.48 10.11 -6.07
C ILE A 105 -1.30 11.59 -6.40
N LYS A 106 -0.66 12.35 -5.52
CA LYS A 106 -0.42 13.79 -5.74
C LYS A 106 0.44 14.03 -6.98
N SER A 107 1.48 13.22 -7.17
CA SER A 107 2.34 13.34 -8.35
C SER A 107 1.57 13.05 -9.64
N MET A 108 0.73 12.02 -9.63
CA MET A 108 -0.08 11.67 -10.79
C MET A 108 -1.15 12.71 -11.07
N GLU A 109 -1.78 13.25 -10.02
CA GLU A 109 -2.75 14.32 -10.18
C GLU A 109 -2.12 15.56 -10.81
N ALA A 110 -0.91 15.91 -10.40
CA ALA A 110 -0.19 17.06 -10.96
C ALA A 110 0.10 16.86 -12.45
N ILE A 111 0.49 15.65 -12.85
CA ILE A 111 0.72 15.33 -14.26
C ILE A 111 -0.60 15.39 -15.04
N LEU A 112 -1.65 14.83 -14.48
CA LEU A 112 -2.97 14.82 -15.10
C LEU A 112 -3.52 16.24 -15.32
N GLU A 113 -3.32 17.14 -14.37
CA GLU A 113 -3.71 18.54 -14.50
C GLU A 113 -3.02 19.20 -15.67
N LYS A 114 -1.72 18.93 -15.87
CA LYS A 114 -0.96 19.48 -17.01
C LYS A 114 -1.51 18.93 -18.34
N ILE A 115 -1.88 17.67 -18.39
CA ILE A 115 -2.49 17.06 -19.57
C ILE A 115 -3.83 17.74 -19.87
N ASP A 116 -4.66 17.95 -18.85
CA ASP A 116 -5.97 18.58 -19.01
C ASP A 116 -5.83 20.03 -19.49
N GLU A 117 -4.85 20.77 -18.99
CA GLU A 117 -4.57 22.14 -19.46
C GLU A 117 -4.13 22.16 -20.91
N GLN A 118 -3.27 21.23 -21.33
CA GLN A 118 -2.85 21.10 -22.74
C GLN A 118 -4.04 20.79 -23.63
N LYS A 119 -4.91 19.89 -23.19
CA LYS A 119 -6.13 19.51 -23.92
C LYS A 119 -7.06 20.69 -24.11
N THR A 120 -7.22 21.51 -23.09
CA THR A 120 -8.03 22.74 -23.15
C THR A 120 -7.42 23.74 -24.13
N ASP A 121 -6.11 23.88 -24.11
CA ASP A 121 -5.38 24.80 -25.00
C ASP A 121 -5.37 24.34 -26.45
N ALA A 122 -5.56 23.06 -26.72
CA ALA A 122 -5.57 22.49 -28.06
C ALA A 122 -6.80 22.87 -28.90
N LYS A 123 -7.77 23.51 -28.32
CA LYS A 123 -8.96 24.00 -29.05
C LYS A 123 -8.68 25.33 -29.73
#